data_d48df7d39ede9e93f4f0a4a8fb0fc573
#
_entry.id   d48df7d39ede9e93f4f0a4a8fb0fc573
#
_cell.length_a   1.000
_cell.length_b   1.000
_cell.length_c   1.000
_cell.angle_alpha   90.00
_cell.angle_beta   90.00
_cell.angle_gamma   90.00
#
_symmetry.space_group_name_H-M   'P 1'
#
loop_
_entity.id
_entity.type
_entity.pdbx_description
1 polymer ?
#
loop_
_entity_poly.entity_id
_entity_poly.type
_entity_poly.pdbx_seq_one_letter_code
_entity_poly.pdbx_strand_id
1 'polypeptide(L)'
;MSTPDHEIWVPPPWEPPIDGTEAEHLTGALGRMRATLRWKADGLDDAGLRHRLPSSSLSLGGLLRHLALAEDYYLTTKLRGEELVEPWRSLGHDDTDEWEFEADHFTAAETYAVFDEAVVRNTRRIDDALAEGGLDLVAHVDDGNGNHPRLRRLLVDLLEEYARHTGHADLLREAVDGRVGEDPPKDWTSPFL
;
A
#
# COMPACT_ATOMS: atom_id res chain seq x y z
N MET A 1 -27.59 -40.67 -0.22
CA MET A 1 -27.35 -39.25 0.11
C MET A 1 -25.97 -38.93 -0.35
N SER A 2 -25.86 -38.26 -1.51
CA SER A 2 -24.55 -37.77 -2.02
C SER A 2 -24.08 -36.66 -1.10
N THR A 3 -22.87 -36.77 -0.55
CA THR A 3 -22.16 -35.67 0.08
C THR A 3 -22.01 -34.56 -0.97
N PRO A 4 -22.38 -33.30 -0.65
CA PRO A 4 -22.12 -32.21 -1.58
C PRO A 4 -20.61 -32.17 -1.82
N ASP A 5 -20.21 -32.10 -3.11
CA ASP A 5 -18.84 -31.78 -3.50
C ASP A 5 -18.49 -30.43 -2.88
N HIS A 6 -17.74 -30.45 -1.79
CA HIS A 6 -17.13 -29.22 -1.27
C HIS A 6 -16.04 -28.82 -2.26
N GLU A 7 -16.37 -27.87 -3.11
CA GLU A 7 -15.37 -27.21 -3.93
C GLU A 7 -14.28 -26.67 -3.01
N ILE A 8 -13.05 -27.15 -3.18
CA ILE A 8 -11.92 -26.70 -2.36
C ILE A 8 -11.70 -25.22 -2.69
N TRP A 9 -11.92 -24.38 -1.69
CA TRP A 9 -11.65 -22.96 -1.82
C TRP A 9 -10.13 -22.74 -2.01
N VAL A 10 -9.76 -22.16 -3.15
CA VAL A 10 -8.37 -21.76 -3.42
C VAL A 10 -8.28 -20.25 -3.18
N PRO A 11 -7.48 -19.83 -2.19
CA PRO A 11 -7.32 -18.40 -1.91
C PRO A 11 -6.66 -17.69 -3.10
N PRO A 12 -7.04 -16.44 -3.37
CA PRO A 12 -6.32 -15.62 -4.34
C PRO A 12 -4.90 -15.30 -3.83
N PRO A 13 -3.97 -14.91 -4.74
CA PRO A 13 -2.56 -14.70 -4.37
C PRO A 13 -2.32 -13.66 -3.28
N TRP A 14 -3.23 -12.71 -3.11
CA TRP A 14 -3.15 -11.66 -2.09
C TRP A 14 -3.78 -12.03 -0.75
N GLU A 15 -4.43 -13.18 -0.64
CA GLU A 15 -5.05 -13.59 0.61
C GLU A 15 -3.98 -14.02 1.63
N PRO A 16 -3.95 -13.45 2.85
CA PRO A 16 -3.04 -13.91 3.88
C PRO A 16 -3.32 -15.36 4.28
N PRO A 17 -2.31 -16.13 4.71
CA PRO A 17 -2.54 -17.50 5.16
C PRO A 17 -3.47 -17.54 6.36
N ILE A 18 -4.37 -18.55 6.41
CA ILE A 18 -5.25 -18.77 7.57
C ILE A 18 -4.44 -19.23 8.79
N ASP A 19 -3.45 -20.09 8.58
CA ASP A 19 -2.53 -20.61 9.59
C ASP A 19 -1.10 -20.23 9.21
N GLY A 20 -0.54 -19.27 9.91
CA GLY A 20 0.76 -18.70 9.63
C GLY A 20 1.38 -18.04 10.85
N THR A 21 2.64 -17.66 10.73
CA THR A 21 3.35 -16.87 11.72
C THR A 21 2.82 -15.44 11.76
N GLU A 22 3.14 -14.72 12.82
CA GLU A 22 2.81 -13.28 12.93
C GLU A 22 3.36 -12.47 11.74
N ALA A 23 4.57 -12.79 11.28
CA ALA A 23 5.17 -12.13 10.12
C ALA A 23 4.36 -12.38 8.84
N GLU A 24 3.97 -13.63 8.56
CA GLU A 24 3.16 -13.99 7.40
C GLU A 24 1.77 -13.34 7.46
N HIS A 25 1.17 -13.23 8.65
CA HIS A 25 -0.11 -12.54 8.79
C HIS A 25 0.01 -11.03 8.55
N LEU A 26 1.04 -10.36 9.08
CA LEU A 26 1.25 -8.92 8.88
C LEU A 26 1.57 -8.59 7.42
N THR A 27 2.50 -9.32 6.82
CA THR A 27 2.89 -9.08 5.42
C THR A 27 1.79 -9.47 4.45
N GLY A 28 1.06 -10.55 4.73
CA GLY A 28 -0.10 -10.97 3.93
C GLY A 28 -1.25 -9.96 4.01
N ALA A 29 -1.56 -9.44 5.22
CA ALA A 29 -2.57 -8.40 5.38
C ALA A 29 -2.19 -7.12 4.63
N LEU A 30 -0.92 -6.69 4.69
CA LEU A 30 -0.40 -5.56 3.93
C LEU A 30 -0.51 -5.83 2.42
N GLY A 31 -0.15 -7.03 1.96
CA GLY A 31 -0.28 -7.45 0.56
C GLY A 31 -1.72 -7.36 0.05
N ARG A 32 -2.70 -7.82 0.84
CA ARG A 32 -4.13 -7.69 0.51
C ARG A 32 -4.57 -6.23 0.40
N MET A 33 -4.18 -5.38 1.35
CA MET A 33 -4.52 -3.95 1.29
C MET A 33 -3.92 -3.27 0.07
N ARG A 34 -2.67 -3.57 -0.28
CA ARG A 34 -2.01 -3.09 -1.51
C ARG A 34 -2.79 -3.50 -2.77
N ALA A 35 -3.16 -4.77 -2.86
CA ALA A 35 -3.92 -5.31 -3.98
C ALA A 35 -5.31 -4.65 -4.08
N THR A 36 -6.01 -4.51 -2.97
CA THR A 36 -7.34 -3.88 -2.93
C THR A 36 -7.28 -2.41 -3.35
N LEU A 37 -6.36 -1.62 -2.79
CA LEU A 37 -6.18 -0.22 -3.17
C LEU A 37 -5.85 -0.07 -4.66
N ARG A 38 -4.91 -0.88 -5.17
CA ARG A 38 -4.50 -0.84 -6.57
C ARG A 38 -5.65 -1.22 -7.51
N TRP A 39 -6.44 -2.22 -7.14
CA TRP A 39 -7.64 -2.60 -7.87
C TRP A 39 -8.71 -1.49 -7.85
N LYS A 40 -8.90 -0.79 -6.74
CA LYS A 40 -9.82 0.35 -6.65
C LYS A 40 -9.44 1.47 -7.62
N ALA A 41 -8.17 1.65 -7.90
CA ALA A 41 -7.70 2.62 -8.89
C ALA A 41 -7.65 2.06 -10.33
N ASP A 42 -7.71 0.73 -10.51
CA ASP A 42 -7.40 0.06 -11.77
C ASP A 42 -8.32 0.47 -12.94
N GLY A 43 -7.71 0.63 -14.13
CA GLY A 43 -8.41 0.94 -15.37
C GLY A 43 -8.92 2.38 -15.49
N LEU A 44 -8.55 3.28 -14.59
CA LEU A 44 -8.88 4.69 -14.67
C LEU A 44 -7.85 5.46 -15.49
N ASP A 45 -8.34 6.43 -16.24
CA ASP A 45 -7.52 7.45 -16.92
C ASP A 45 -7.15 8.59 -15.95
N ASP A 46 -6.45 9.61 -16.49
CA ASP A 46 -6.04 10.79 -15.73
C ASP A 46 -7.22 11.50 -15.04
N ALA A 47 -8.37 11.59 -15.73
CA ALA A 47 -9.54 12.26 -15.18
C ALA A 47 -10.16 11.45 -14.04
N GLY A 48 -10.25 10.14 -14.18
CA GLY A 48 -10.75 9.24 -13.14
C GLY A 48 -9.84 9.22 -11.90
N LEU A 49 -8.51 9.17 -12.08
CA LEU A 49 -7.56 9.21 -10.97
C LEU A 49 -7.53 10.56 -10.22
N ARG A 50 -7.85 11.68 -10.90
CA ARG A 50 -7.94 13.03 -10.30
C ARG A 50 -9.30 13.36 -9.73
N HIS A 51 -10.31 12.53 -9.94
CA HIS A 51 -11.65 12.78 -9.43
C HIS A 51 -11.66 12.95 -7.91
N ARG A 52 -12.36 13.99 -7.43
CA ARG A 52 -12.50 14.32 -6.00
C ARG A 52 -13.96 14.43 -5.62
N LEU A 53 -14.29 14.03 -4.42
CA LEU A 53 -15.60 14.33 -3.85
C LEU A 53 -15.68 15.82 -3.49
N PRO A 54 -16.86 16.47 -3.60
CA PRO A 54 -17.00 17.90 -3.29
C PRO A 54 -16.55 18.29 -1.88
N SER A 55 -16.57 17.35 -0.94
CA SER A 55 -16.20 17.55 0.47
C SER A 55 -14.78 17.11 0.82
N SER A 56 -13.96 16.71 -0.16
CA SER A 56 -12.64 16.11 0.10
C SER A 56 -11.61 16.53 -0.93
N SER A 57 -10.37 16.75 -0.49
CA SER A 57 -9.22 16.96 -1.37
C SER A 57 -8.63 15.64 -1.90
N LEU A 58 -9.05 14.48 -1.35
CA LEU A 58 -8.51 13.18 -1.73
C LEU A 58 -8.94 12.77 -3.14
N SER A 59 -8.03 12.11 -3.85
CA SER A 59 -8.28 11.46 -5.14
C SER A 59 -7.58 10.10 -5.17
N LEU A 60 -8.02 9.17 -6.04
CA LEU A 60 -7.38 7.85 -6.15
C LEU A 60 -5.91 7.96 -6.54
N GLY A 61 -5.56 8.86 -7.46
CA GLY A 61 -4.18 9.11 -7.83
C GLY A 61 -3.33 9.67 -6.69
N GLY A 62 -3.89 10.60 -5.91
CA GLY A 62 -3.25 11.13 -4.71
C GLY A 62 -3.00 10.04 -3.66
N LEU A 63 -3.98 9.16 -3.42
CA LEU A 63 -3.84 8.04 -2.48
C LEU A 63 -2.76 7.04 -2.91
N LEU A 64 -2.67 6.70 -4.21
CA LEU A 64 -1.61 5.82 -4.72
C LEU A 64 -0.22 6.43 -4.47
N ARG A 65 -0.06 7.73 -4.74
CA ARG A 65 1.21 8.42 -4.52
C ARG A 65 1.57 8.53 -3.05
N HIS A 66 0.62 8.94 -2.22
CA HIS A 66 0.82 9.04 -0.77
C HIS A 66 1.30 7.71 -0.18
N LEU A 67 0.63 6.59 -0.51
CA LEU A 67 1.00 5.29 0.04
C LEU A 67 2.31 4.75 -0.53
N ALA A 68 2.64 5.05 -1.79
CA ALA A 68 3.96 4.73 -2.36
C ALA A 68 5.08 5.49 -1.62
N LEU A 69 4.88 6.79 -1.34
CA LEU A 69 5.82 7.59 -0.55
C LEU A 69 5.91 7.08 0.89
N ALA A 70 4.78 6.79 1.53
CA ALA A 70 4.75 6.27 2.89
C ALA A 70 5.56 4.98 3.01
N GLU A 71 5.41 4.04 2.08
CA GLU A 71 6.20 2.80 2.06
C GLU A 71 7.70 3.09 1.96
N ASP A 72 8.11 3.93 1.00
CA ASP A 72 9.51 4.26 0.84
C ASP A 72 10.06 4.99 2.06
N TYR A 73 9.31 5.91 2.65
CA TYR A 73 9.72 6.63 3.85
C TYR A 73 9.87 5.70 5.06
N TYR A 74 8.91 4.79 5.27
CA TYR A 74 8.98 3.85 6.39
C TYR A 74 10.13 2.85 6.25
N LEU A 75 10.36 2.33 5.04
CA LEU A 75 11.29 1.21 4.84
C LEU A 75 12.69 1.65 4.39
N THR A 76 12.88 2.91 4.00
CA THR A 76 14.22 3.50 3.80
C THR A 76 14.62 4.39 4.96
N THR A 77 13.90 5.48 5.17
CA THR A 77 14.30 6.51 6.11
C THR A 77 14.09 6.06 7.55
N LYS A 78 12.88 5.63 7.91
CA LYS A 78 12.62 5.21 9.30
C LYS A 78 13.36 3.92 9.67
N LEU A 79 13.31 2.92 8.79
CA LEU A 79 13.92 1.62 9.11
C LEU A 79 15.45 1.65 9.01
N ARG A 80 16.02 2.25 7.95
CA ARG A 80 17.44 2.16 7.60
C ARG A 80 18.23 3.44 7.80
N GLY A 81 17.60 4.59 7.98
CA GLY A 81 18.29 5.89 8.05
C GLY A 81 18.83 6.34 6.70
N GLU A 82 18.32 5.81 5.62
CA GLU A 82 18.70 6.13 4.26
C GLU A 82 17.89 7.32 3.73
N GLU A 83 18.42 8.03 2.74
CA GLU A 83 17.67 9.04 2.02
C GLU A 83 16.55 8.41 1.21
N LEU A 84 15.46 9.17 1.01
CA LEU A 84 14.38 8.74 0.14
C LEU A 84 14.89 8.44 -1.28
N VAL A 85 14.31 7.41 -1.88
CA VAL A 85 14.62 7.00 -3.26
C VAL A 85 13.93 7.90 -4.28
N GLU A 86 14.30 7.74 -5.57
CA GLU A 86 13.53 8.34 -6.66
C GLU A 86 12.13 7.70 -6.77
N PRO A 87 11.09 8.46 -7.17
CA PRO A 87 11.18 9.86 -7.64
C PRO A 87 11.14 10.91 -6.54
N TRP A 88 10.96 10.55 -5.27
CA TRP A 88 10.70 11.46 -4.16
C TRP A 88 11.80 12.49 -3.94
N ARG A 89 13.06 12.06 -4.10
CA ARG A 89 14.21 12.94 -3.98
C ARG A 89 14.20 14.06 -5.02
N SER A 90 13.98 13.72 -6.29
CA SER A 90 13.93 14.70 -7.39
C SER A 90 12.69 15.58 -7.33
N LEU A 91 11.60 15.09 -6.78
CA LEU A 91 10.35 15.85 -6.61
C LEU A 91 10.43 16.85 -5.45
N GLY A 92 11.46 16.76 -4.60
CA GLY A 92 11.66 17.70 -3.51
C GLY A 92 10.60 17.57 -2.43
N HIS A 93 10.42 16.35 -1.91
CA HIS A 93 9.55 16.11 -0.77
C HIS A 93 9.82 17.13 0.34
N ASP A 94 8.81 17.85 0.79
CA ASP A 94 8.92 18.98 1.70
C ASP A 94 8.24 18.77 3.07
N ASP A 95 7.87 17.54 3.39
CA ASP A 95 7.17 17.16 4.63
C ASP A 95 5.81 17.87 4.84
N THR A 96 5.22 18.46 3.80
CA THR A 96 3.86 19.02 3.90
C THR A 96 2.81 18.00 3.48
N ASP A 97 1.73 17.89 4.26
CA ASP A 97 0.62 16.97 4.01
C ASP A 97 -0.06 17.21 2.64
N GLU A 98 -0.04 18.46 2.16
CA GLU A 98 -0.69 18.83 0.89
C GLU A 98 0.03 18.25 -0.32
N TRP A 99 1.36 18.25 -0.29
CA TRP A 99 2.20 17.77 -1.39
C TRP A 99 2.01 16.27 -1.67
N GLU A 100 1.81 15.47 -0.64
CA GLU A 100 1.67 14.01 -0.75
C GLU A 100 0.43 13.61 -1.57
N PHE A 101 -0.63 14.40 -1.54
CA PHE A 101 -1.88 14.11 -2.24
C PHE A 101 -2.04 14.82 -3.59
N GLU A 102 -1.07 15.64 -4.00
CA GLU A 102 -1.11 16.29 -5.30
C GLU A 102 -0.81 15.28 -6.43
N ALA A 103 -1.84 14.93 -7.18
CA ALA A 103 -1.73 14.03 -8.34
C ALA A 103 -1.87 14.75 -9.68
N ASP A 104 -2.12 16.05 -9.68
CA ASP A 104 -2.54 16.79 -10.87
C ASP A 104 -1.43 16.93 -11.93
N HIS A 105 -0.17 16.72 -11.55
CA HIS A 105 1.01 16.81 -12.40
C HIS A 105 1.45 15.47 -13.02
N PHE A 106 0.79 14.37 -12.68
CA PHE A 106 1.15 13.02 -13.14
C PHE A 106 0.07 12.46 -14.06
N THR A 107 0.51 11.75 -15.07
CA THR A 107 -0.36 10.90 -15.89
C THR A 107 -0.78 9.66 -15.10
N ALA A 108 -1.84 9.01 -15.56
CA ALA A 108 -2.27 7.73 -14.98
C ALA A 108 -1.15 6.69 -15.03
N ALA A 109 -0.44 6.61 -16.15
CA ALA A 109 0.67 5.67 -16.32
C ALA A 109 1.80 5.90 -15.31
N GLU A 110 2.21 7.15 -15.10
CA GLU A 110 3.24 7.51 -14.11
C GLU A 110 2.76 7.21 -12.68
N THR A 111 1.50 7.51 -12.36
CA THR A 111 0.92 7.25 -11.05
C THR A 111 0.90 5.74 -10.72
N TYR A 112 0.47 4.91 -11.68
CA TYR A 112 0.49 3.47 -11.52
C TYR A 112 1.91 2.93 -11.37
N ALA A 113 2.84 3.38 -12.23
CA ALA A 113 4.22 2.92 -12.20
C ALA A 113 4.89 3.23 -10.86
N VAL A 114 4.74 4.45 -10.34
CA VAL A 114 5.29 4.85 -9.04
C VAL A 114 4.79 3.95 -7.90
N PHE A 115 3.49 3.67 -7.87
CA PHE A 115 2.91 2.79 -6.85
C PHE A 115 3.38 1.34 -7.00
N ASP A 116 3.25 0.78 -8.20
CA ASP A 116 3.57 -0.62 -8.46
C ASP A 116 5.07 -0.90 -8.20
N GLU A 117 5.96 0.01 -8.61
CA GLU A 117 7.40 -0.09 -8.34
C GLU A 117 7.74 0.05 -6.84
N ALA A 118 7.06 0.95 -6.13
CA ALA A 118 7.24 1.09 -4.68
C ALA A 118 6.86 -0.20 -3.95
N VAL A 119 5.72 -0.81 -4.28
CA VAL A 119 5.28 -2.09 -3.69
C VAL A 119 6.31 -3.20 -3.94
N VAL A 120 6.78 -3.36 -5.19
CA VAL A 120 7.78 -4.39 -5.53
C VAL A 120 9.08 -4.18 -4.75
N ARG A 121 9.58 -2.94 -4.73
CA ARG A 121 10.81 -2.56 -4.01
C ARG A 121 10.69 -2.83 -2.52
N ASN A 122 9.60 -2.40 -1.92
CA ASN A 122 9.41 -2.46 -0.47
C ASN A 122 9.01 -3.85 0.03
N THR A 123 8.41 -4.70 -0.79
CA THR A 123 8.27 -6.12 -0.49
C THR A 123 9.63 -6.76 -0.25
N ARG A 124 10.60 -6.53 -1.14
CA ARG A 124 11.98 -7.05 -0.98
C ARG A 124 12.66 -6.49 0.27
N ARG A 125 12.47 -5.21 0.59
CA ARG A 125 13.03 -4.59 1.81
C ARG A 125 12.46 -5.20 3.10
N ILE A 126 11.18 -5.54 3.09
CA ILE A 126 10.54 -6.24 4.20
C ILE A 126 11.13 -7.66 4.33
N ASP A 127 11.27 -8.38 3.23
CA ASP A 127 11.85 -9.74 3.23
C ASP A 127 13.29 -9.73 3.76
N ASP A 128 14.12 -8.78 3.31
CA ASP A 128 15.49 -8.60 3.78
C ASP A 128 15.53 -8.28 5.28
N ALA A 129 14.65 -7.40 5.75
CA ALA A 129 14.56 -7.03 7.15
C ALA A 129 14.09 -8.20 8.04
N LEU A 130 13.15 -8.99 7.56
CA LEU A 130 12.70 -10.21 8.24
C LEU A 130 13.80 -11.26 8.32
N ALA A 131 14.60 -11.41 7.26
CA ALA A 131 15.74 -12.33 7.25
C ALA A 131 16.87 -11.87 8.19
N GLU A 132 17.07 -10.55 8.35
CA GLU A 132 18.11 -9.96 9.20
C GLU A 132 17.81 -10.09 10.69
N GLY A 133 16.63 -9.69 11.14
CA GLY A 133 16.28 -9.60 12.54
C GLY A 133 14.83 -9.92 12.88
N GLY A 134 14.06 -10.36 11.90
CA GLY A 134 12.64 -10.65 12.08
C GLY A 134 11.83 -9.40 12.40
N LEU A 135 10.66 -9.61 12.97
CA LEU A 135 9.79 -8.51 13.41
C LEU A 135 10.38 -7.64 14.52
N ASP A 136 11.41 -8.13 15.19
CA ASP A 136 12.10 -7.43 16.28
C ASP A 136 13.32 -6.62 15.82
N LEU A 137 13.59 -6.58 14.51
CA LEU A 137 14.64 -5.71 13.95
C LEU A 137 14.40 -4.26 14.39
N VAL A 138 15.44 -3.65 14.95
CA VAL A 138 15.39 -2.27 15.45
C VAL A 138 15.50 -1.29 14.30
N ALA A 139 14.59 -0.35 14.21
CA ALA A 139 14.64 0.71 13.20
C ALA A 139 15.68 1.78 13.55
N HIS A 140 16.13 2.51 12.54
CA HIS A 140 17.07 3.62 12.70
C HIS A 140 16.44 4.82 13.43
N VAL A 141 15.20 5.18 13.07
CA VAL A 141 14.51 6.32 13.68
C VAL A 141 14.27 6.10 15.18
N ASP A 142 14.34 7.17 15.97
CA ASP A 142 13.96 7.17 17.38
C ASP A 142 12.91 8.26 17.68
N ASP A 143 12.35 8.22 18.88
CA ASP A 143 11.34 9.17 19.37
C ASP A 143 11.92 10.46 19.98
N GLY A 144 13.22 10.71 19.80
CA GLY A 144 13.96 11.80 20.47
C GLY A 144 14.39 11.51 21.91
N ASN A 145 14.01 10.37 22.47
CA ASN A 145 14.41 9.89 23.80
C ASN A 145 15.25 8.61 23.74
N GLY A 146 15.63 8.18 22.54
CA GLY A 146 16.41 6.96 22.29
C GLY A 146 15.56 5.68 22.26
N ASN A 147 14.25 5.75 22.18
CA ASN A 147 13.40 4.59 21.95
C ASN A 147 13.21 4.38 20.46
N HIS A 148 13.70 3.26 19.96
CA HIS A 148 13.61 2.87 18.57
C HIS A 148 12.42 1.93 18.34
N PRO A 149 11.54 2.17 17.35
CA PRO A 149 10.52 1.22 16.98
C PRO A 149 11.16 -0.07 16.41
N ARG A 150 10.37 -1.13 16.37
CA ARG A 150 10.73 -2.38 15.71
C ARG A 150 10.06 -2.47 14.35
N LEU A 151 10.57 -3.33 13.47
CA LEU A 151 9.94 -3.60 12.17
C LEU A 151 8.44 -3.88 12.31
N ARG A 152 8.05 -4.67 13.32
CA ARG A 152 6.64 -4.94 13.66
C ARG A 152 5.82 -3.66 13.75
N ARG A 153 6.31 -2.64 14.45
CA ARG A 153 5.61 -1.36 14.62
C ARG A 153 5.46 -0.64 13.29
N LEU A 154 6.52 -0.60 12.47
CA LEU A 154 6.47 0.05 11.17
C LEU A 154 5.48 -0.65 10.21
N LEU A 155 5.41 -2.00 10.26
CA LEU A 155 4.43 -2.75 9.46
C LEU A 155 2.98 -2.51 9.93
N VAL A 156 2.75 -2.38 11.24
CA VAL A 156 1.43 -2.03 11.79
C VAL A 156 1.03 -0.62 11.35
N ASP A 157 1.94 0.36 11.46
CA ASP A 157 1.67 1.73 11.04
C ASP A 157 1.33 1.79 9.54
N LEU A 158 2.07 1.08 8.68
CA LEU A 158 1.75 0.97 7.25
C LEU A 158 0.39 0.31 7.02
N LEU A 159 0.07 -0.74 7.76
CA LEU A 159 -1.22 -1.41 7.63
C LEU A 159 -2.38 -0.48 8.03
N GLU A 160 -2.20 0.34 9.07
CA GLU A 160 -3.18 1.37 9.48
C GLU A 160 -3.37 2.42 8.38
N GLU A 161 -2.30 2.91 7.76
CA GLU A 161 -2.35 3.85 6.62
C GLU A 161 -3.13 3.24 5.45
N TYR A 162 -2.75 2.02 5.04
CA TYR A 162 -3.44 1.33 3.95
C TYR A 162 -4.93 1.07 4.26
N ALA A 163 -5.26 0.59 5.46
CA ALA A 163 -6.64 0.30 5.82
C ALA A 163 -7.51 1.56 5.80
N ARG A 164 -6.99 2.68 6.34
CA ARG A 164 -7.66 3.98 6.30
C ARG A 164 -7.91 4.45 4.87
N HIS A 165 -6.87 4.41 4.04
CA HIS A 165 -6.92 4.96 2.69
C HIS A 165 -7.64 4.04 1.69
N THR A 166 -7.68 2.74 1.91
CA THR A 166 -8.51 1.82 1.13
C THR A 166 -9.99 2.12 1.34
N GLY A 167 -10.43 2.43 2.57
CA GLY A 167 -11.79 2.90 2.83
C GLY A 167 -12.13 4.23 2.13
N HIS A 168 -11.17 5.16 2.01
CA HIS A 168 -11.36 6.36 1.19
C HIS A 168 -11.45 6.03 -0.30
N ALA A 169 -10.63 5.08 -0.78
CA ALA A 169 -10.65 4.64 -2.17
C ALA A 169 -11.97 3.97 -2.56
N ASP A 170 -12.64 3.28 -1.65
CA ASP A 170 -13.98 2.72 -1.86
C ASP A 170 -14.96 3.80 -2.30
N LEU A 171 -15.08 4.87 -1.52
CA LEU A 171 -16.01 5.97 -1.79
C LEU A 171 -15.64 6.75 -3.05
N LEU A 172 -14.34 6.98 -3.27
CA LEU A 172 -13.85 7.66 -4.46
C LEU A 172 -14.15 6.84 -5.72
N ARG A 173 -13.91 5.53 -5.70
CA ARG A 173 -14.17 4.66 -6.84
C ARG A 173 -15.65 4.55 -7.17
N GLU A 174 -16.49 4.40 -6.15
CA GLU A 174 -17.95 4.38 -6.33
C GLU A 174 -18.46 5.68 -6.98
N ALA A 175 -17.89 6.83 -6.61
CA ALA A 175 -18.24 8.12 -7.19
C ALA A 175 -17.78 8.29 -8.66
N VAL A 176 -16.68 7.63 -9.07
CA VAL A 176 -16.16 7.72 -10.45
C VAL A 176 -17.01 6.90 -11.41
N ASP A 177 -17.28 5.66 -11.12
CA ASP A 177 -17.92 4.71 -12.06
C ASP A 177 -18.84 3.67 -11.42
N GLY A 178 -19.11 3.79 -10.13
CA GLY A 178 -20.00 2.89 -9.39
C GLY A 178 -19.37 1.55 -8.99
N ARG A 179 -18.05 1.34 -9.15
CA ARG A 179 -17.39 0.11 -8.74
C ARG A 179 -17.40 -0.02 -7.22
N VAL A 180 -18.05 -1.08 -6.75
CA VAL A 180 -18.11 -1.51 -5.34
C VAL A 180 -17.39 -2.84 -5.15
N GLY A 181 -17.25 -3.29 -3.92
CA GLY A 181 -16.63 -4.57 -3.54
C GLY A 181 -15.49 -4.35 -2.55
N GLU A 182 -15.27 -5.32 -1.69
CA GLU A 182 -14.28 -5.27 -0.63
C GLU A 182 -12.88 -5.66 -1.11
N ASP A 183 -12.81 -6.70 -1.96
CA ASP A 183 -11.57 -7.26 -2.49
C ASP A 183 -11.59 -7.32 -4.02
N PRO A 184 -10.42 -7.42 -4.68
CA PRO A 184 -10.37 -7.68 -6.10
C PRO A 184 -11.09 -8.99 -6.48
N PRO A 185 -11.73 -9.07 -7.64
CA PRO A 185 -12.28 -10.34 -8.12
C PRO A 185 -11.14 -11.37 -8.35
N LYS A 186 -11.45 -12.65 -8.20
CA LYS A 186 -10.45 -13.74 -8.26
C LYS A 186 -9.65 -13.79 -9.56
N ASP A 187 -10.18 -13.29 -10.64
CA ASP A 187 -9.55 -13.23 -11.96
C ASP A 187 -8.76 -11.95 -12.21
N TRP A 188 -8.77 -11.02 -11.25
CA TRP A 188 -7.94 -9.83 -11.34
C TRP A 188 -6.46 -10.19 -11.14
N THR A 189 -5.62 -9.67 -12.01
CA THR A 189 -4.17 -9.89 -11.95
C THR A 189 -3.48 -8.68 -11.36
N SER A 190 -2.81 -8.90 -10.24
CA SER A 190 -2.00 -7.85 -9.61
C SER A 190 -0.75 -7.55 -10.45
N PRO A 191 -0.39 -6.27 -10.64
CA PRO A 191 0.82 -5.90 -11.38
C PRO A 191 2.12 -6.15 -10.60
N PHE A 192 2.04 -6.52 -9.33
CA PHE A 192 3.21 -6.68 -8.45
C PHE A 192 3.25 -8.01 -7.67
N LEU A 193 2.33 -8.96 -7.95
CA LEU A 193 2.30 -10.31 -7.37
C LEU A 193 2.62 -11.37 -8.42
#